data_5d9f9e65f2a5545c29664ed45ae5dd11
#
_entry.id   5d9f9e65f2a5545c29664ed45ae5dd11
#
_cell.length_a   1.000
_cell.length_b   1.000
_cell.length_c   1.000
_cell.angle_alpha   90.00
_cell.angle_beta   90.00
_cell.angle_gamma   90.00
#
_symmetry.space_group_name_H-M   'P 1'
#
loop_
_entity.id
_entity.type
_entity.pdbx_description
1 polymer ?
#
loop_
_entity_poly.entity_id
_entity_poly.type
_entity_poly.pdbx_seq_one_letter_code
_entity_poly.pdbx_strand_id
1 'polypeptide(L)'
;VQTCALPISRLDAPQIQNTHAVFPVDDALLDIIYPMESVAFEKHIALSIDVQEQMKMDGNESQIQNLASILLNNALSYTPENGSIEIHAHIHNRKFYLSVENTGNPIPEEIRDRLFERFFRADEARADNGHFGLGLSIAHSIVTNHSGKITVERQGDKNVFSVTLPVVYHK
;
A
#
# COMPACT_ATOMS: atom_id res chain seq x y z
N VAL A 1 -5.79 -50.75 30.90
CA VAL A 1 -5.33 -50.27 29.61
C VAL A 1 -5.46 -48.73 29.66
N GLN A 2 -4.33 -48.07 29.91
CA GLN A 2 -4.25 -46.60 29.93
C GLN A 2 -3.95 -46.10 28.55
N THR A 3 -4.90 -45.35 27.94
CA THR A 3 -4.70 -44.61 26.73
C THR A 3 -4.03 -43.26 27.07
N CYS A 4 -2.77 -43.13 26.72
CA CYS A 4 -2.03 -41.87 26.78
C CYS A 4 -2.54 -40.96 25.63
N ALA A 5 -3.29 -39.93 25.97
CA ALA A 5 -3.59 -38.84 25.04
C ALA A 5 -2.38 -37.88 24.99
N LEU A 6 -1.69 -37.84 23.88
CA LEU A 6 -0.67 -36.86 23.60
C LEU A 6 -1.30 -35.47 23.45
N PRO A 7 -0.75 -34.41 24.08
CA PRO A 7 -1.25 -33.07 23.85
C PRO A 7 -0.87 -32.66 22.42
N ILE A 8 -1.88 -32.34 21.63
CA ILE A 8 -1.71 -31.68 20.34
C ILE A 8 -1.10 -30.31 20.65
N SER A 9 0.19 -30.15 20.36
CA SER A 9 0.86 -28.87 20.41
C SER A 9 0.13 -27.93 19.45
N ARG A 10 -0.40 -26.85 20.02
CA ARG A 10 -0.88 -25.71 19.26
C ARG A 10 0.23 -25.27 18.31
N LEU A 11 0.00 -25.44 17.01
CA LEU A 11 0.75 -24.74 15.99
C LEU A 11 0.47 -23.25 16.24
N ASP A 12 1.40 -22.57 16.89
CA ASP A 12 1.40 -21.13 16.98
C ASP A 12 1.43 -20.59 15.55
N ALA A 13 0.28 -20.17 15.06
CA ALA A 13 0.26 -19.27 13.93
C ALA A 13 1.14 -18.06 14.30
N PRO A 14 2.05 -17.60 13.43
CA PRO A 14 2.85 -16.43 13.75
C PRO A 14 1.89 -15.31 14.10
N GLN A 15 1.84 -14.94 15.38
CA GLN A 15 1.19 -13.71 15.80
C GLN A 15 1.92 -12.61 15.06
N ILE A 16 1.25 -11.98 14.09
CA ILE A 16 1.67 -10.71 13.53
C ILE A 16 1.66 -9.77 14.73
N GLN A 17 2.83 -9.62 15.35
CA GLN A 17 3.01 -8.72 16.48
C GLN A 17 2.70 -7.32 15.94
N ASN A 18 1.60 -6.74 16.40
CA ASN A 18 1.26 -5.34 16.18
C ASN A 18 2.23 -4.47 17.01
N THR A 19 3.52 -4.57 16.73
CA THR A 19 4.54 -3.78 17.39
C THR A 19 4.60 -2.41 16.73
N HIS A 20 3.93 -1.45 17.34
CA HIS A 20 4.16 -0.05 17.05
C HIS A 20 5.52 0.36 17.62
N ALA A 21 6.34 0.96 16.79
CA ALA A 21 7.64 1.51 17.16
C ALA A 21 7.95 2.73 16.30
N VAL A 22 8.86 3.58 16.78
CA VAL A 22 9.38 4.67 15.94
C VAL A 22 10.42 4.09 14.98
N PHE A 23 10.21 4.29 13.69
CA PHE A 23 11.08 3.78 12.62
C PHE A 23 11.31 4.84 11.54
N PRO A 24 12.41 4.72 10.73
CA PRO A 24 12.66 5.57 9.58
C PRO A 24 11.72 5.17 8.43
N VAL A 25 10.66 5.97 8.21
CA VAL A 25 9.62 5.62 7.24
C VAL A 25 10.08 5.83 5.79
N ASP A 26 10.99 6.74 5.53
CA ASP A 26 11.65 6.92 4.23
C ASP A 26 12.43 5.67 3.82
N ASP A 27 13.28 5.13 4.69
CA ASP A 27 14.02 3.90 4.42
C ASP A 27 13.05 2.73 4.16
N ALA A 28 12.03 2.58 5.02
CA ALA A 28 11.03 1.53 4.87
C ALA A 28 10.27 1.59 3.53
N LEU A 29 9.98 2.80 3.03
CA LEU A 29 9.37 3.00 1.71
C LEU A 29 10.35 2.68 0.58
N LEU A 30 11.57 3.19 0.64
CA LEU A 30 12.57 3.02 -0.40
C LEU A 30 12.98 1.56 -0.58
N ASP A 31 13.00 0.76 0.49
CA ASP A 31 13.22 -0.69 0.42
C ASP A 31 12.17 -1.41 -0.46
N ILE A 32 10.95 -0.89 -0.51
CA ILE A 32 9.88 -1.43 -1.35
C ILE A 32 9.91 -0.82 -2.76
N ILE A 33 10.24 0.47 -2.88
CA ILE A 33 10.16 1.21 -4.14
C ILE A 33 11.31 0.82 -5.10
N TYR A 34 12.55 0.78 -4.62
CA TYR A 34 13.70 0.52 -5.48
C TYR A 34 13.65 -0.81 -6.25
N PRO A 35 13.26 -1.94 -5.66
CA PRO A 35 13.08 -3.17 -6.44
C PRO A 35 12.06 -3.06 -7.57
N MET A 36 11.07 -2.15 -7.44
CA MET A 36 10.03 -1.96 -8.45
C MET A 36 10.51 -1.15 -9.67
N GLU A 37 11.64 -0.43 -9.58
CA GLU A 37 12.24 0.28 -10.73
C GLU A 37 12.53 -0.66 -11.89
N SER A 38 13.08 -1.85 -11.62
CA SER A 38 13.34 -2.86 -12.65
C SER A 38 12.07 -3.34 -13.34
N VAL A 39 10.99 -3.54 -12.54
CA VAL A 39 9.69 -3.96 -13.06
C VAL A 39 9.05 -2.87 -13.91
N ALA A 40 9.13 -1.61 -13.48
CA ALA A 40 8.64 -0.46 -14.25
C ALA A 40 9.41 -0.32 -15.56
N PHE A 41 10.74 -0.46 -15.53
CA PHE A 41 11.60 -0.41 -16.71
C PHE A 41 11.26 -1.51 -17.73
N GLU A 42 11.09 -2.75 -17.30
CA GLU A 42 10.69 -3.87 -18.17
C GLU A 42 9.33 -3.66 -18.83
N LYS A 43 8.43 -2.94 -18.14
CA LYS A 43 7.11 -2.56 -18.66
C LYS A 43 7.11 -1.26 -19.46
N HIS A 44 8.25 -0.64 -19.70
CA HIS A 44 8.38 0.66 -20.32
C HIS A 44 7.55 1.77 -19.64
N ILE A 45 7.49 1.73 -18.31
CA ILE A 45 6.77 2.71 -17.48
C ILE A 45 7.82 3.66 -16.87
N ALA A 46 7.61 4.98 -17.03
CA ALA A 46 8.44 5.99 -16.36
C ALA A 46 8.08 6.04 -14.86
N LEU A 47 9.07 5.82 -13.98
CA LEU A 47 8.89 5.89 -12.54
C LEU A 47 9.63 7.11 -11.98
N SER A 48 8.93 7.98 -11.26
CA SER A 48 9.49 9.13 -10.54
C SER A 48 9.29 8.97 -9.04
N ILE A 49 10.34 9.22 -8.26
CA ILE A 49 10.37 9.01 -6.81
C ILE A 49 10.76 10.32 -6.14
N ASP A 50 9.87 10.85 -5.31
CA ASP A 50 10.08 12.05 -4.49
C ASP A 50 9.72 11.72 -3.04
N VAL A 51 10.67 11.20 -2.30
CA VAL A 51 10.54 10.80 -0.90
C VAL A 51 11.43 11.70 -0.05
N GLN A 52 10.82 12.45 0.86
CA GLN A 52 11.54 13.29 1.81
C GLN A 52 12.45 12.42 2.68
N GLU A 53 13.71 12.84 2.82
CA GLU A 53 14.70 12.16 3.66
C GLU A 53 14.48 12.39 5.16
N GLN A 54 15.00 11.47 5.99
CA GLN A 54 15.05 11.56 7.45
C GLN A 54 13.66 11.67 8.10
N MET A 55 12.67 11.01 7.53
CA MET A 55 11.34 10.92 8.12
C MET A 55 11.27 9.81 9.16
N LYS A 56 10.68 10.11 10.31
CA LYS A 56 10.38 9.12 11.34
C LYS A 56 8.91 9.16 11.71
N MET A 57 8.32 7.99 11.90
CA MET A 57 6.95 7.88 12.40
C MET A 57 6.84 6.73 13.42
N ASP A 58 5.87 6.85 14.31
CA ASP A 58 5.44 5.76 15.18
C ASP A 58 4.37 4.94 14.45
N GLY A 59 4.59 3.64 14.32
CA GLY A 59 3.69 2.77 13.60
C GLY A 59 4.21 1.35 13.48
N ASN A 60 3.56 0.55 12.65
CA ASN A 60 4.02 -0.78 12.29
C ASN A 60 4.73 -0.73 10.93
N GLU A 61 6.05 -0.83 10.95
CA GLU A 61 6.90 -0.75 9.74
C GLU A 61 6.48 -1.74 8.66
N SER A 62 6.26 -3.00 9.01
CA SER A 62 5.85 -4.04 8.05
C SER A 62 4.48 -3.75 7.42
N GLN A 63 3.55 -3.14 8.16
CA GLN A 63 2.27 -2.71 7.60
C GLN A 63 2.44 -1.54 6.63
N ILE A 64 3.30 -0.58 6.93
CA ILE A 64 3.59 0.54 6.02
C ILE A 64 4.28 0.05 4.75
N GLN A 65 5.23 -0.87 4.85
CA GLN A 65 5.85 -1.52 3.69
C GLN A 65 4.82 -2.27 2.84
N ASN A 66 3.91 -3.01 3.48
CA ASN A 66 2.83 -3.70 2.77
C ASN A 66 1.87 -2.73 2.08
N LEU A 67 1.51 -1.62 2.73
CA LEU A 67 0.71 -0.55 2.13
C LEU A 67 1.38 0.00 0.86
N ALA A 68 2.66 0.36 0.92
CA ALA A 68 3.43 0.84 -0.22
C ALA A 68 3.46 -0.20 -1.35
N SER A 69 3.74 -1.47 -1.02
CA SER A 69 3.74 -2.58 -1.98
C SER A 69 2.40 -2.74 -2.70
N ILE A 70 1.29 -2.68 -1.96
CA ILE A 70 -0.07 -2.78 -2.54
C ILE A 70 -0.33 -1.65 -3.52
N LEU A 71 -0.06 -0.40 -3.14
CA LEU A 71 -0.30 0.76 -3.99
C LEU A 71 0.57 0.74 -5.26
N LEU A 72 1.85 0.38 -5.12
CA LEU A 72 2.79 0.28 -6.25
C LEU A 72 2.43 -0.85 -7.21
N ASN A 73 2.11 -2.05 -6.71
CA ASN A 73 1.67 -3.15 -7.55
C ASN A 73 0.37 -2.82 -8.28
N ASN A 74 -0.55 -2.11 -7.63
CA ASN A 74 -1.76 -1.59 -8.26
C ASN A 74 -1.41 -0.62 -9.40
N ALA A 75 -0.55 0.36 -9.16
CA ALA A 75 -0.11 1.32 -10.18
C ALA A 75 0.57 0.61 -11.36
N LEU A 76 1.52 -0.31 -11.12
CA LEU A 76 2.21 -1.08 -12.15
C LEU A 76 1.28 -1.97 -12.98
N SER A 77 0.16 -2.44 -12.40
CA SER A 77 -0.81 -3.28 -13.09
C SER A 77 -1.74 -2.50 -14.01
N TYR A 78 -2.05 -1.24 -13.65
CA TYR A 78 -3.02 -0.41 -14.36
C TYR A 78 -2.40 0.71 -15.20
N THR A 79 -1.09 0.91 -15.13
CA THR A 79 -0.38 1.84 -16.00
C THR A 79 -0.11 1.17 -17.36
N PRO A 80 -0.50 1.80 -18.48
CA PRO A 80 -0.20 1.28 -19.81
C PRO A 80 1.29 1.40 -20.12
N GLU A 81 1.76 0.67 -21.12
CA GLU A 81 3.09 0.84 -21.70
C GLU A 81 3.30 2.30 -22.12
N ASN A 82 4.48 2.83 -21.87
CA ASN A 82 4.86 4.25 -22.04
C ASN A 82 4.09 5.23 -21.13
N GLY A 83 3.39 4.71 -20.12
CA GLY A 83 2.79 5.52 -19.07
C GLY A 83 3.79 5.95 -18.00
N SER A 84 3.29 6.61 -16.95
CA SER A 84 4.11 7.08 -15.83
C SER A 84 3.49 6.75 -14.47
N ILE A 85 4.37 6.53 -13.50
CA ILE A 85 4.04 6.42 -12.08
C ILE A 85 4.87 7.46 -11.32
N GLU A 86 4.23 8.22 -10.44
CA GLU A 86 4.90 9.17 -9.56
C GLU A 86 4.58 8.82 -8.11
N ILE A 87 5.62 8.85 -7.26
CA ILE A 87 5.50 8.53 -5.84
C ILE A 87 6.00 9.73 -5.07
N HIS A 88 5.17 10.26 -4.17
CA HIS A 88 5.54 11.34 -3.29
C HIS A 88 5.30 10.93 -1.84
N ALA A 89 6.28 11.17 -0.96
CA ALA A 89 6.12 10.96 0.47
C ALA A 89 6.79 12.09 1.26
N HIS A 90 6.06 12.67 2.20
CA HIS A 90 6.58 13.73 3.08
C HIS A 90 5.84 13.79 4.41
N ILE A 91 6.46 14.43 5.40
CA ILE A 91 5.81 14.77 6.67
C ILE A 91 5.61 16.28 6.73
N HIS A 92 4.37 16.70 6.94
CA HIS A 92 4.00 18.09 7.16
C HIS A 92 2.93 18.22 8.25
N ASN A 93 3.07 19.20 9.14
CA ASN A 93 2.10 19.46 10.20
C ASN A 93 1.70 18.21 11.01
N ARG A 94 2.67 17.37 11.39
CA ARG A 94 2.47 16.13 12.15
C ARG A 94 1.59 15.10 11.43
N LYS A 95 1.61 15.13 10.12
CA LYS A 95 0.96 14.13 9.27
C LYS A 95 1.97 13.63 8.26
N PHE A 96 1.97 12.33 8.06
CA PHE A 96 2.65 11.66 6.97
C PHE A 96 1.70 11.59 5.78
N TYR A 97 2.21 11.97 4.62
CA TYR A 97 1.52 11.91 3.34
C TYR A 97 2.27 10.97 2.41
N LEU A 98 1.53 10.06 1.77
CA LEU A 98 2.03 9.21 0.70
C LEU A 98 1.04 9.30 -0.44
N SER A 99 1.50 9.66 -1.65
CA SER A 99 0.71 9.53 -2.87
C SER A 99 1.41 8.63 -3.88
N VAL A 100 0.61 7.83 -4.57
CA VAL A 100 1.01 7.05 -5.73
C VAL A 100 0.09 7.44 -6.86
N GLU A 101 0.66 8.05 -7.89
CA GLU A 101 -0.04 8.57 -9.05
C GLU A 101 0.31 7.72 -10.27
N ASN A 102 -0.65 7.37 -11.08
CA ASN A 102 -0.40 6.63 -12.30
C ASN A 102 -1.27 7.10 -13.46
N THR A 103 -0.67 7.22 -14.63
CA THR A 103 -1.43 7.39 -15.87
C THR A 103 -2.22 6.12 -16.19
N GLY A 104 -3.39 6.27 -16.79
CA GLY A 104 -4.22 5.11 -17.13
C GLY A 104 -5.70 5.49 -17.30
N ASN A 105 -6.51 4.46 -17.49
CA ASN A 105 -7.94 4.66 -17.61
C ASN A 105 -8.53 5.31 -16.35
N PRO A 106 -9.43 6.29 -16.49
CA PRO A 106 -10.07 6.91 -15.36
C PRO A 106 -10.87 5.90 -14.55
N ILE A 107 -10.76 5.97 -13.24
CA ILE A 107 -11.62 5.22 -12.31
C ILE A 107 -12.94 5.99 -12.21
N PRO A 108 -14.10 5.39 -12.57
CA PRO A 108 -15.39 6.04 -12.44
C PRO A 108 -15.66 6.49 -11.01
N GLU A 109 -16.23 7.67 -10.83
CA GLU A 109 -16.46 8.27 -9.52
C GLU A 109 -17.36 7.38 -8.64
N GLU A 110 -18.34 6.74 -9.25
CA GLU A 110 -19.33 5.89 -8.58
C GLU A 110 -18.74 4.64 -7.91
N ILE A 111 -17.54 4.22 -8.34
CA ILE A 111 -16.89 3.03 -7.80
C ILE A 111 -15.68 3.34 -6.92
N ARG A 112 -15.25 4.60 -6.81
CA ARG A 112 -14.01 4.97 -6.08
C ARG A 112 -14.04 4.51 -4.63
N ASP A 113 -15.14 4.75 -3.92
CA ASP A 113 -15.28 4.32 -2.53
C ASP A 113 -15.32 2.80 -2.41
N ARG A 114 -15.90 2.13 -3.39
CA ARG A 114 -16.02 0.66 -3.42
C ARG A 114 -14.72 -0.06 -3.71
N LEU A 115 -13.71 0.62 -4.28
CA LEU A 115 -12.39 0.04 -4.53
C LEU A 115 -11.72 -0.51 -3.26
N PHE A 116 -12.09 0.01 -2.10
CA PHE A 116 -11.56 -0.40 -0.81
C PHE A 116 -12.40 -1.50 -0.13
N GLU A 117 -13.51 -1.91 -0.74
CA GLU A 117 -14.32 -3.04 -0.26
C GLU A 117 -13.62 -4.37 -0.57
N ARG A 118 -13.81 -5.36 0.31
CA ARG A 118 -13.27 -6.70 0.08
C ARG A 118 -13.94 -7.35 -1.13
N PHE A 119 -13.14 -8.01 -1.97
CA PHE A 119 -13.60 -8.72 -3.17
C PHE A 119 -14.20 -7.83 -4.27
N PHE A 120 -14.18 -6.51 -4.11
CA PHE A 120 -14.60 -5.61 -5.17
C PHE A 120 -13.54 -5.56 -6.29
N ARG A 121 -13.98 -5.67 -7.53
CA ARG A 121 -13.16 -5.53 -8.74
C ARG A 121 -13.91 -4.67 -9.74
N ALA A 122 -13.27 -3.64 -10.24
CA ALA A 122 -13.83 -2.76 -11.27
C ALA A 122 -13.95 -3.45 -12.64
N ASP A 123 -13.09 -4.45 -12.92
CA ASP A 123 -13.05 -5.22 -14.16
C ASP A 123 -13.22 -6.73 -13.88
N GLU A 124 -14.40 -7.27 -14.05
CA GLU A 124 -14.64 -8.72 -14.02
C GLU A 124 -13.94 -9.46 -15.18
N ALA A 125 -13.64 -8.75 -16.28
CA ALA A 125 -13.08 -9.32 -17.50
C ALA A 125 -11.58 -9.63 -17.44
N ARG A 126 -10.84 -9.18 -16.42
CA ARG A 126 -9.41 -9.45 -16.24
C ARG A 126 -9.14 -10.49 -15.15
N ALA A 127 -9.92 -11.57 -15.15
CA ALA A 127 -9.82 -12.66 -14.17
C ALA A 127 -8.44 -13.35 -14.14
N ASP A 128 -7.63 -13.23 -15.19
CA ASP A 128 -6.41 -14.02 -15.36
C ASP A 128 -5.15 -13.46 -14.66
N ASN A 129 -5.19 -12.26 -14.05
CA ASN A 129 -3.99 -11.64 -13.47
C ASN A 129 -3.77 -11.92 -11.97
N GLY A 130 -4.47 -12.88 -11.37
CA GLY A 130 -4.21 -13.33 -10.00
C GLY A 130 -4.51 -12.31 -8.89
N HIS A 131 -5.07 -11.14 -9.20
CA HIS A 131 -5.45 -10.13 -8.23
C HIS A 131 -6.85 -10.41 -7.68
N PHE A 132 -6.94 -10.98 -6.49
CA PHE A 132 -8.19 -11.43 -5.85
C PHE A 132 -9.09 -10.29 -5.32
N GLY A 133 -8.84 -9.02 -5.64
CA GLY A 133 -9.63 -7.89 -5.12
C GLY A 133 -9.46 -7.65 -3.61
N LEU A 134 -8.35 -8.13 -3.03
CA LEU A 134 -8.07 -7.99 -1.61
C LEU A 134 -7.05 -6.90 -1.29
N GLY A 135 -6.20 -6.51 -2.25
CA GLY A 135 -5.09 -5.60 -2.01
C GLY A 135 -5.53 -4.24 -1.44
N LEU A 136 -6.43 -3.55 -2.12
CA LEU A 136 -6.89 -2.22 -1.68
C LEU A 136 -7.69 -2.27 -0.38
N SER A 137 -8.42 -3.35 -0.09
CA SER A 137 -9.10 -3.50 1.20
C SER A 137 -8.11 -3.74 2.35
N ILE A 138 -6.99 -4.42 2.09
CA ILE A 138 -5.89 -4.55 3.06
C ILE A 138 -5.22 -3.18 3.27
N ALA A 139 -4.94 -2.43 2.20
CA ALA A 139 -4.40 -1.08 2.30
C ALA A 139 -5.30 -0.17 3.16
N HIS A 140 -6.62 -0.21 2.94
CA HIS A 140 -7.58 0.51 3.76
C HIS A 140 -7.54 0.10 5.24
N SER A 141 -7.44 -1.20 5.52
CA SER A 141 -7.33 -1.72 6.89
C SER A 141 -6.06 -1.23 7.58
N ILE A 142 -4.91 -1.25 6.87
CA ILE A 142 -3.64 -0.74 7.40
C ILE A 142 -3.76 0.75 7.74
N VAL A 143 -4.30 1.55 6.82
CA VAL A 143 -4.49 2.99 7.01
C VAL A 143 -5.43 3.28 8.18
N THR A 144 -6.52 2.55 8.31
CA THR A 144 -7.47 2.66 9.42
C THR A 144 -6.81 2.29 10.76
N ASN A 145 -6.01 1.23 10.80
CA ASN A 145 -5.26 0.82 12.01
C ASN A 145 -4.27 1.89 12.48
N HIS A 146 -3.77 2.72 11.55
CA HIS A 146 -2.92 3.87 11.85
C HIS A 146 -3.71 5.18 12.00
N SER A 147 -5.03 5.11 12.19
CA SER A 147 -5.92 6.27 12.35
C SER A 147 -5.85 7.28 11.20
N GLY A 148 -5.57 6.79 10.01
CA GLY A 148 -5.40 7.58 8.80
C GLY A 148 -6.60 7.57 7.86
N LYS A 149 -6.35 8.12 6.66
CA LYS A 149 -7.32 8.16 5.56
C LYS A 149 -6.63 7.78 4.26
N ILE A 150 -7.29 6.99 3.43
CA ILE A 150 -6.91 6.69 2.05
C ILE A 150 -8.02 7.13 1.11
N THR A 151 -7.66 7.75 0.00
CA THR A 151 -8.59 8.20 -1.05
C THR A 151 -8.02 7.91 -2.42
N VAL A 152 -8.89 7.90 -3.43
CA VAL A 152 -8.50 7.89 -4.83
C VAL A 152 -9.25 8.99 -5.58
N GLU A 153 -8.51 9.76 -6.38
CA GLU A 153 -9.04 10.86 -7.16
C GLU A 153 -8.46 10.83 -8.59
N ARG A 154 -9.11 11.56 -9.49
CA ARG A 154 -8.58 11.80 -10.83
C ARG A 154 -8.00 13.21 -10.91
N GLN A 155 -6.74 13.32 -11.33
CA GLN A 155 -6.08 14.59 -11.59
C GLN A 155 -5.47 14.56 -13.00
N GLY A 156 -6.09 15.32 -13.93
CA GLY A 156 -5.70 15.28 -15.34
C GLY A 156 -5.85 13.86 -15.93
N ASP A 157 -4.75 13.28 -16.39
CA ASP A 157 -4.68 11.94 -16.96
C ASP A 157 -4.22 10.86 -15.96
N LYS A 158 -4.08 11.23 -14.68
CA LYS A 158 -3.61 10.33 -13.61
C LYS A 158 -4.71 9.96 -12.62
N ASN A 159 -4.68 8.71 -12.15
CA ASN A 159 -5.35 8.30 -10.93
C ASN A 159 -4.38 8.51 -9.77
N VAL A 160 -4.83 9.15 -8.70
CA VAL A 160 -4.02 9.53 -7.54
C VAL A 160 -4.57 8.83 -6.31
N PHE A 161 -3.82 7.87 -5.79
CA PHE A 161 -4.07 7.24 -4.49
C PHE A 161 -3.33 8.02 -3.41
N SER A 162 -4.07 8.60 -2.47
CA SER A 162 -3.51 9.45 -1.41
C SER A 162 -3.77 8.82 -0.04
N VAL A 163 -2.71 8.72 0.75
CA VAL A 163 -2.74 8.26 2.14
C VAL A 163 -2.28 9.39 3.05
N THR A 164 -3.00 9.58 4.15
CA THR A 164 -2.62 10.50 5.22
C THR A 164 -2.66 9.76 6.55
N LEU A 165 -1.54 9.75 7.29
CA LEU A 165 -1.45 9.13 8.61
C LEU A 165 -1.03 10.19 9.64
N PRO A 166 -1.59 10.17 10.87
CA PRO A 166 -1.08 11.01 11.95
C PRO A 166 0.32 10.55 12.37
N VAL A 167 1.23 11.47 12.60
CA VAL A 167 2.55 11.19 13.18
C VAL A 167 2.51 11.57 14.66
N VAL A 168 2.56 10.55 15.52
CA VAL A 168 2.58 10.74 16.97
C VAL A 168 4.04 10.73 17.40
N TYR A 169 4.49 11.85 17.98
CA TYR A 169 5.78 11.91 18.66
C TYR A 169 5.54 11.65 20.15
N HIS A 170 5.98 10.52 20.66
CA HIS A 170 6.11 10.35 22.10
C HIS A 170 7.28 11.24 22.57
N LYS A 171 6.99 12.15 23.53
CA LYS A 171 8.03 12.93 24.21
C LYS A 171 8.82 12.06 25.16
#